data_b695e89e1eef15768d600ac6b01acf80
#
_entry.id   b695e89e1eef15768d600ac6b01acf80
#
_cell.length_a   1.000
_cell.length_b   1.000
_cell.length_c   1.000
_cell.angle_alpha   90.00
_cell.angle_beta   90.00
_cell.angle_gamma   90.00
#
_symmetry.space_group_name_H-M   'P 1'
#
loop_
_entity.id
_entity.type
_entity.pdbx_description
1 polymer ?
#
loop_
_entity_poly.entity_id
_entity_poly.type
_entity_poly.pdbx_seq_one_letter_code
_entity_poly.pdbx_strand_id
1 'polypeptide(L)'
;MGTSRRGPSAGVGNLLTGLWLVLILLSTASADTLSEPSQDMAGCARIEDDAERLKCYDTISGRKSRDSEPVKQSAKRSPEEKEKKASYFSELWELDETAPRGKLAIKPHRSNYVLPFTYNTSPNVDAAREADPDEDLKKAEVAFQLSLKVKLWQDIFDKKMDLWFGYTQRSFWQFYDFEDSSPFRETDYEPELLLNFRTDYRILGLKGCFINVGLNHQSNGQSEPLSRSWNRVVANFGLERGPFSFLLKTWYRIPESAEDDDNPNIEKYLGYGEFWAYYFYKKHRFGLMFRNNLRFPHNRGALQLEWAFPLFERVSGYLQYFVGYGESLLDYNHSVNQIGIGLILVDWN
;
A
#
# COMPACT_ATOMS: atom_id res chain seq x y z
N MET A 1 62.45 -3.71 -26.25
CA MET A 1 62.16 -2.47 -26.97
C MET A 1 60.65 -2.30 -26.95
N GLY A 2 60.12 -1.58 -26.09
CA GLY A 2 59.86 -0.14 -26.01
C GLY A 2 58.48 0.05 -26.61
N THR A 3 57.50 0.70 -26.09
CA THR A 3 57.39 1.84 -25.18
C THR A 3 55.92 1.97 -24.66
N SER A 4 55.84 2.25 -23.39
CA SER A 4 54.73 2.89 -22.68
C SER A 4 54.12 4.07 -23.44
N ARG A 5 52.78 4.23 -23.40
CA ARG A 5 52.13 5.54 -23.29
C ARG A 5 50.93 5.49 -22.37
N ARG A 6 51.10 6.18 -21.25
CA ARG A 6 50.04 6.64 -20.37
C ARG A 6 49.29 7.84 -20.96
N GLY A 7 48.02 8.00 -20.58
CA GLY A 7 47.40 9.30 -20.47
C GLY A 7 45.94 9.35 -20.79
N PRO A 8 45.14 10.27 -20.27
CA PRO A 8 45.12 10.72 -18.87
C PRO A 8 43.69 10.54 -18.24
N SER A 9 43.69 10.51 -16.95
CA SER A 9 42.51 10.68 -16.10
C SER A 9 41.78 12.00 -16.37
N ALA A 10 40.48 11.95 -16.60
CA ALA A 10 39.58 13.08 -16.43
C ALA A 10 38.50 12.59 -15.44
N GLY A 11 38.52 13.01 -14.23
CA GLY A 11 38.06 14.30 -13.75
C GLY A 11 36.66 14.09 -13.20
N VAL A 12 36.59 13.50 -11.96
CA VAL A 12 35.35 13.55 -11.15
C VAL A 12 35.12 15.00 -10.75
N GLY A 13 34.25 15.70 -11.46
CA GLY A 13 33.86 17.08 -11.22
C GLY A 13 32.50 17.13 -10.56
N ASN A 14 32.52 17.39 -9.26
CA ASN A 14 31.57 18.18 -8.49
C ASN A 14 30.12 18.33 -9.01
N LEU A 15 29.19 17.57 -8.45
CA LEU A 15 27.77 17.84 -8.41
C LEU A 15 27.27 17.84 -6.95
N LEU A 16 27.85 18.72 -6.12
CA LEU A 16 27.42 19.01 -4.76
C LEU A 16 27.59 20.49 -4.46
N THR A 17 26.94 21.35 -5.26
CA THR A 17 26.74 22.77 -4.91
C THR A 17 25.44 23.25 -5.55
N GLY A 18 24.32 23.00 -4.90
CA GLY A 18 23.01 23.43 -5.39
C GLY A 18 21.89 23.42 -4.36
N LEU A 19 22.20 23.40 -3.06
CA LEU A 19 21.13 23.36 -2.03
C LEU A 19 21.44 24.24 -0.80
N TRP A 20 22.07 25.40 -1.01
CA TRP A 20 22.29 26.38 0.09
C TRP A 20 22.13 27.81 -0.41
N LEU A 21 20.96 28.19 -0.90
CA LEU A 21 20.68 29.62 -1.22
C LEU A 21 19.17 29.93 -1.28
N VAL A 22 18.40 29.52 -0.26
CA VAL A 22 17.07 30.09 0.02
C VAL A 22 16.89 30.16 1.53
N LEU A 23 17.69 30.97 2.19
CA LEU A 23 17.47 31.32 3.60
C LEU A 23 18.31 32.51 4.01
N ILE A 24 18.20 33.65 3.34
CA ILE A 24 18.52 34.99 3.89
C ILE A 24 17.83 36.04 3.00
N LEU A 25 16.58 36.33 3.28
CA LEU A 25 15.93 37.59 2.95
C LEU A 25 14.65 37.71 3.77
N LEU A 26 14.83 37.89 5.09
CA LEU A 26 13.79 38.37 5.98
C LEU A 26 14.45 39.06 7.17
N SER A 27 14.85 40.28 6.96
CA SER A 27 15.09 41.20 8.07
C SER A 27 14.97 42.63 7.54
N THR A 28 13.77 43.15 7.61
CA THR A 28 13.46 44.54 8.00
C THR A 28 11.95 44.66 8.02
N ALA A 29 11.31 44.29 9.10
CA ALA A 29 9.98 44.77 9.41
C ALA A 29 10.12 45.61 10.64
N SER A 30 9.71 46.86 10.48
CA SER A 30 9.66 47.91 11.43
C SER A 30 8.89 47.50 12.68
N ALA A 31 9.38 47.97 13.82
CA ALA A 31 8.70 47.89 15.11
C ALA A 31 7.38 48.68 15.03
N ASP A 32 6.27 47.97 14.89
CA ASP A 32 4.97 48.52 15.23
C ASP A 32 4.74 48.31 16.71
N THR A 33 4.48 49.41 17.33
CA THR A 33 4.17 49.61 18.73
C THR A 33 3.12 48.61 19.23
N LEU A 34 3.52 47.76 20.18
CA LEU A 34 2.60 46.99 21.00
C LEU A 34 1.72 47.97 21.77
N SER A 35 0.49 48.18 21.34
CA SER A 35 -0.54 48.84 22.13
C SER A 35 -0.80 47.97 23.38
N GLU A 36 -0.73 48.60 24.55
CA GLU A 36 -1.10 47.97 25.80
C GLU A 36 -2.48 47.31 25.71
N PRO A 37 -2.67 46.09 26.29
CA PRO A 37 -3.97 45.43 26.28
C PRO A 37 -5.00 46.32 26.97
N SER A 38 -6.06 46.70 26.29
CA SER A 38 -7.14 47.49 26.85
C SER A 38 -7.69 46.84 28.13
N GLN A 39 -8.01 47.66 29.17
CA GLN A 39 -8.56 47.17 30.45
C GLN A 39 -9.78 46.26 30.29
N ASP A 40 -10.45 46.30 29.14
CA ASP A 40 -11.62 45.51 28.82
C ASP A 40 -11.33 44.02 28.55
N MET A 41 -10.19 43.66 27.95
CA MET A 41 -9.80 42.26 27.78
C MET A 41 -9.52 41.53 29.10
N ALA A 42 -8.96 42.26 30.08
CA ALA A 42 -8.73 41.69 31.41
C ALA A 42 -10.04 41.43 32.19
N GLY A 43 -11.09 42.19 31.87
CA GLY A 43 -12.45 41.95 32.37
C GLY A 43 -13.05 40.68 31.84
N CYS A 44 -12.91 40.41 30.51
CA CYS A 44 -13.39 39.17 29.91
C CYS A 44 -12.71 37.93 30.49
N ALA A 45 -11.43 38.00 30.79
CA ALA A 45 -10.67 36.86 31.35
C ALA A 45 -11.18 36.37 32.72
N ARG A 46 -11.96 37.19 33.44
CA ARG A 46 -12.52 36.87 34.77
C ARG A 46 -13.86 36.16 34.72
N ILE A 47 -14.46 36.03 33.52
CA ILE A 47 -15.75 35.35 33.34
C ILE A 47 -15.51 33.85 33.36
N GLU A 48 -16.15 33.16 34.33
CA GLU A 48 -15.97 31.71 34.51
C GLU A 48 -16.66 30.90 33.41
N ASP A 49 -17.82 31.37 32.88
CA ASP A 49 -18.55 30.71 31.80
C ASP A 49 -17.83 30.95 30.45
N ASP A 50 -17.48 29.87 29.79
CA ASP A 50 -16.71 29.89 28.53
C ASP A 50 -17.46 30.58 27.39
N ALA A 51 -18.79 30.44 27.31
CA ALA A 51 -19.61 31.01 26.24
C ALA A 51 -19.75 32.53 26.43
N GLU A 52 -19.96 32.97 27.67
CA GLU A 52 -20.02 34.40 28.02
C GLU A 52 -18.66 35.08 27.88
N ARG A 53 -17.60 34.39 28.27
CA ARG A 53 -16.21 34.87 28.10
C ARG A 53 -15.88 35.07 26.62
N LEU A 54 -16.23 34.09 25.76
CA LEU A 54 -16.03 34.17 24.31
C LEU A 54 -16.82 35.34 23.71
N LYS A 55 -18.09 35.51 24.11
CA LYS A 55 -18.93 36.62 23.66
C LYS A 55 -18.35 38.00 24.05
N CYS A 56 -17.76 38.09 25.24
CA CYS A 56 -17.09 39.30 25.71
C CYS A 56 -15.87 39.61 24.79
N TYR A 57 -15.02 38.64 24.49
CA TYR A 57 -13.89 38.81 23.58
C TYR A 57 -14.32 39.17 22.15
N ASP A 58 -15.36 38.54 21.62
CA ASP A 58 -15.90 38.84 20.30
C ASP A 58 -16.42 40.29 20.20
N THR A 59 -17.03 40.78 21.28
CA THR A 59 -17.52 42.17 21.37
C THR A 59 -16.37 43.17 21.37
N ILE A 60 -15.33 42.92 22.14
CA ILE A 60 -14.16 43.84 22.25
C ILE A 60 -13.34 43.81 20.95
N SER A 61 -13.20 42.65 20.32
CA SER A 61 -12.46 42.49 19.05
C SER A 61 -13.19 43.04 17.83
N GLY A 62 -14.43 43.58 18.00
CA GLY A 62 -15.24 44.11 16.91
C GLY A 62 -15.74 43.03 15.96
N ARG A 63 -15.63 41.75 16.33
CA ARG A 63 -16.16 40.66 15.59
C ARG A 63 -17.69 40.71 15.67
N LYS A 64 -18.35 41.22 14.63
CA LYS A 64 -19.81 41.11 14.56
C LYS A 64 -20.17 39.64 14.61
N SER A 65 -20.92 39.24 15.68
CA SER A 65 -21.59 37.94 15.66
C SER A 65 -22.34 37.90 14.33
N ARG A 66 -22.03 36.92 13.48
CA ARG A 66 -22.93 36.60 12.38
C ARG A 66 -24.25 36.32 13.05
N ASP A 67 -25.22 37.23 12.81
CA ASP A 67 -26.59 36.97 13.22
C ASP A 67 -26.90 35.54 12.89
N SER A 68 -27.24 34.83 13.91
CA SER A 68 -27.58 33.42 13.86
C SER A 68 -28.62 33.22 12.76
N GLU A 69 -28.18 32.91 11.54
CA GLU A 69 -28.96 31.94 10.81
C GLU A 69 -29.15 30.79 11.80
N PRO A 70 -30.41 30.36 12.04
CA PRO A 70 -30.62 29.27 12.96
C PRO A 70 -29.70 28.16 12.50
N VAL A 71 -28.68 27.86 13.31
CA VAL A 71 -27.94 26.61 13.19
C VAL A 71 -29.07 25.60 13.02
N LYS A 72 -29.25 25.10 11.79
CA LYS A 72 -30.14 23.98 11.57
C LYS A 72 -29.69 23.00 12.62
N GLN A 73 -30.50 22.95 13.70
CA GLN A 73 -30.27 22.01 14.79
C GLN A 73 -29.91 20.75 14.06
N SER A 74 -28.68 20.32 14.24
CA SER A 74 -28.28 18.98 13.87
C SER A 74 -29.45 18.12 14.29
N ALA A 75 -30.31 17.77 13.32
CA ALA A 75 -31.50 16.99 13.58
C ALA A 75 -30.99 15.86 14.45
N LYS A 76 -31.55 15.71 15.66
CA LYS A 76 -31.27 14.56 16.52
C LYS A 76 -31.36 13.37 15.59
N ARG A 77 -30.19 12.85 15.19
CA ARG A 77 -30.11 11.60 14.42
C ARG A 77 -30.97 10.64 15.21
N SER A 78 -32.03 10.20 14.57
CA SER A 78 -32.89 9.19 15.16
C SER A 78 -32.00 8.04 15.61
N PRO A 79 -32.27 7.41 16.77
CA PRO A 79 -31.43 6.30 17.27
C PRO A 79 -31.34 5.09 16.31
N GLU A 80 -32.01 5.16 15.17
CA GLU A 80 -32.06 4.10 14.15
C GLU A 80 -31.15 4.32 12.94
N GLU A 81 -30.47 5.46 12.75
CA GLU A 81 -29.31 5.50 11.88
C GLU A 81 -28.14 4.81 12.62
N LYS A 82 -28.19 3.47 12.69
CA LYS A 82 -27.00 2.64 12.91
C LYS A 82 -25.96 3.20 11.98
N GLU A 83 -24.88 3.76 12.54
CA GLU A 83 -23.69 4.17 11.78
C GLU A 83 -23.42 3.08 10.76
N LYS A 84 -23.69 3.37 9.51
CA LYS A 84 -23.45 2.41 8.45
C LYS A 84 -21.93 2.30 8.36
N LYS A 85 -21.39 1.29 9.05
CA LYS A 85 -19.95 1.02 9.02
C LYS A 85 -19.52 1.01 7.55
N ALA A 86 -18.51 1.80 7.22
CA ALA A 86 -17.98 1.85 5.87
C ALA A 86 -17.58 0.43 5.43
N SER A 87 -17.76 0.12 4.17
CA SER A 87 -17.37 -1.19 3.65
C SER A 87 -15.86 -1.29 3.52
N TYR A 88 -15.33 -2.51 3.47
CA TYR A 88 -13.87 -2.75 3.37
C TYR A 88 -13.23 -1.97 2.23
N PHE A 89 -13.81 -2.00 1.03
CA PHE A 89 -13.26 -1.24 -0.10
C PHE A 89 -13.52 0.26 0.00
N SER A 90 -14.61 0.68 0.65
CA SER A 90 -14.84 2.11 0.91
C SER A 90 -13.77 2.70 1.82
N GLU A 91 -13.38 2.00 2.87
CA GLU A 91 -12.29 2.41 3.75
C GLU A 91 -10.94 2.38 3.03
N LEU A 92 -10.66 1.29 2.32
CA LEU A 92 -9.40 1.07 1.64
C LEU A 92 -9.12 2.10 0.53
N TRP A 93 -10.15 2.51 -0.24
CA TRP A 93 -10.02 3.38 -1.42
C TRP A 93 -10.68 4.75 -1.26
N GLU A 94 -11.19 5.09 -0.05
CA GLU A 94 -11.89 6.35 0.22
C GLU A 94 -13.05 6.61 -0.77
N LEU A 95 -13.88 5.60 -0.97
CA LEU A 95 -14.93 5.66 -1.99
C LEU A 95 -16.12 6.51 -1.57
N ASP A 96 -16.37 6.69 -0.27
CA ASP A 96 -17.49 7.46 0.25
C ASP A 96 -17.21 8.97 0.20
N GLU A 97 -18.18 9.75 -0.22
CA GLU A 97 -18.06 11.21 -0.32
C GLU A 97 -17.91 11.89 1.05
N THR A 98 -18.34 11.22 2.13
CA THR A 98 -18.27 11.71 3.51
C THR A 98 -16.97 11.33 4.22
N ALA A 99 -16.16 10.45 3.65
CA ALA A 99 -14.89 10.04 4.24
C ALA A 99 -13.90 11.23 4.28
N PRO A 100 -13.05 11.35 5.32
CA PRO A 100 -11.98 12.34 5.33
C PRO A 100 -11.05 12.07 4.15
N ARG A 101 -11.07 12.95 3.14
CA ARG A 101 -10.26 12.82 1.94
C ARG A 101 -9.03 13.70 2.06
N GLY A 102 -7.86 13.08 2.16
CA GLY A 102 -6.57 13.78 2.23
C GLY A 102 -5.71 13.48 1.03
N LYS A 103 -5.12 14.52 0.42
CA LYS A 103 -4.02 14.35 -0.54
C LYS A 103 -2.75 14.04 0.23
N LEU A 104 -1.89 13.16 -0.32
CA LEU A 104 -0.58 12.77 0.21
C LEU A 104 -0.62 12.06 1.58
N ALA A 105 -1.79 11.65 2.08
CA ALA A 105 -1.87 10.79 3.25
C ALA A 105 -1.43 9.36 2.88
N ILE A 106 -0.52 8.81 3.67
CA ILE A 106 -0.06 7.42 3.49
C ILE A 106 -1.13 6.49 4.06
N LYS A 107 -1.52 5.50 3.27
CA LYS A 107 -2.52 4.49 3.63
C LYS A 107 -2.02 3.09 3.30
N PRO A 108 -2.53 2.05 3.95
CA PRO A 108 -2.32 0.68 3.52
C PRO A 108 -2.83 0.47 2.09
N HIS A 109 -2.04 -0.27 1.29
CA HIS A 109 -2.44 -0.66 -0.07
C HIS A 109 -2.90 -2.10 -0.12
N ARG A 110 -2.06 -3.01 0.36
CA ARG A 110 -2.35 -4.42 0.61
C ARG A 110 -2.13 -4.72 2.09
N SER A 111 -2.25 -5.97 2.50
CA SER A 111 -1.97 -6.41 3.87
C SER A 111 -0.54 -6.09 4.29
N ASN A 112 -0.36 -5.53 5.48
CA ASN A 112 0.94 -5.33 6.11
C ASN A 112 1.11 -6.39 7.19
N TYR A 113 2.05 -7.31 7.01
CA TYR A 113 2.24 -8.43 7.91
C TYR A 113 3.71 -8.77 8.12
N VAL A 114 3.97 -9.44 9.21
CA VAL A 114 5.22 -10.16 9.47
C VAL A 114 4.87 -11.59 9.90
N LEU A 115 5.50 -12.56 9.27
CA LEU A 115 5.46 -13.96 9.59
C LEU A 115 6.85 -14.35 10.14
N PRO A 116 7.06 -14.26 11.45
CA PRO A 116 8.33 -14.64 12.07
C PRO A 116 8.70 -16.10 11.78
N PHE A 117 7.74 -16.93 11.49
CA PHE A 117 7.96 -18.31 11.11
C PHE A 117 7.09 -18.69 9.91
N THR A 118 7.76 -19.06 8.83
CA THR A 118 7.17 -19.76 7.68
C THR A 118 7.91 -21.07 7.47
N TYR A 119 7.21 -22.06 6.94
CA TYR A 119 7.79 -23.35 6.62
C TYR A 119 7.40 -23.75 5.19
N ASN A 120 8.39 -23.78 4.30
CA ASN A 120 8.24 -24.20 2.91
C ASN A 120 8.73 -25.64 2.74
N THR A 121 7.84 -26.55 2.34
CA THR A 121 8.21 -27.95 2.12
C THR A 121 8.95 -28.17 0.80
N SER A 122 8.91 -27.18 -0.11
CA SER A 122 9.48 -27.25 -1.46
C SER A 122 10.19 -25.94 -1.82
N PRO A 123 11.31 -25.59 -1.15
CA PRO A 123 12.10 -24.40 -1.49
C PRO A 123 12.73 -24.55 -2.89
N ASN A 124 12.89 -23.44 -3.60
CA ASN A 124 13.48 -23.40 -4.95
C ASN A 124 15.02 -23.38 -4.88
N VAL A 125 15.59 -24.49 -4.47
CA VAL A 125 17.05 -24.64 -4.36
C VAL A 125 17.74 -24.53 -5.71
N ASP A 126 17.09 -24.97 -6.80
CA ASP A 126 17.67 -24.91 -8.13
C ASP A 126 17.95 -23.47 -8.58
N ALA A 127 17.00 -22.56 -8.35
CA ALA A 127 17.22 -21.14 -8.66
C ALA A 127 18.32 -20.51 -7.79
N ALA A 128 18.40 -20.83 -6.49
CA ALA A 128 19.47 -20.33 -5.63
C ALA A 128 20.85 -20.79 -6.12
N ARG A 129 20.95 -22.03 -6.58
CA ARG A 129 22.20 -22.61 -7.10
C ARG A 129 22.64 -22.07 -8.47
N GLU A 130 21.81 -21.31 -9.15
CA GLU A 130 22.22 -20.58 -10.34
C GLU A 130 23.29 -19.51 -10.00
N ALA A 131 23.22 -18.90 -8.79
CA ALA A 131 24.19 -17.93 -8.34
C ALA A 131 25.31 -18.53 -7.50
N ASP A 132 24.99 -19.47 -6.61
CA ASP A 132 25.94 -20.19 -5.76
C ASP A 132 25.64 -21.71 -5.80
N PRO A 133 26.48 -22.51 -6.45
CA PRO A 133 26.26 -23.96 -6.58
C PRO A 133 26.18 -24.73 -5.26
N ASP A 134 26.75 -24.16 -4.18
CA ASP A 134 26.77 -24.78 -2.86
C ASP A 134 25.61 -24.30 -1.97
N GLU A 135 24.74 -23.39 -2.48
CA GLU A 135 23.60 -22.84 -1.72
C GLU A 135 22.60 -23.94 -1.32
N ASP A 136 22.22 -23.93 -0.05
CA ASP A 136 21.24 -24.83 0.54
C ASP A 136 20.19 -24.06 1.34
N LEU A 137 19.03 -23.83 0.73
CA LEU A 137 17.96 -23.05 1.35
C LEU A 137 17.33 -23.79 2.53
N LYS A 138 17.26 -23.14 3.68
CA LYS A 138 16.51 -23.65 4.83
C LYS A 138 15.00 -23.61 4.53
N LYS A 139 14.28 -24.63 4.97
CA LYS A 139 12.81 -24.71 4.82
C LYS A 139 12.07 -23.71 5.70
N ALA A 140 12.69 -23.26 6.78
CA ALA A 140 12.13 -22.28 7.70
C ALA A 140 12.74 -20.90 7.39
N GLU A 141 11.88 -19.90 7.21
CA GLU A 141 12.30 -18.53 6.97
C GLU A 141 11.35 -17.52 7.63
N VAL A 142 11.74 -16.26 7.68
CA VAL A 142 10.86 -15.13 8.02
C VAL A 142 10.34 -14.54 6.73
N ALA A 143 9.03 -14.25 6.65
CA ALA A 143 8.47 -13.50 5.54
C ALA A 143 7.74 -12.25 6.04
N PHE A 144 7.80 -11.15 5.29
CA PHE A 144 7.03 -9.96 5.61
C PHE A 144 6.63 -9.20 4.36
N GLN A 145 5.53 -8.46 4.48
CA GLN A 145 5.03 -7.57 3.45
C GLN A 145 4.78 -6.19 4.03
N LEU A 146 5.34 -5.17 3.37
CA LEU A 146 5.04 -3.77 3.58
C LEU A 146 4.33 -3.24 2.34
N SER A 147 3.14 -2.67 2.53
CA SER A 147 2.36 -2.17 1.40
C SER A 147 1.64 -0.89 1.77
N LEU A 148 1.88 0.15 0.99
CA LEU A 148 1.32 1.47 1.20
C LEU A 148 0.86 2.09 -0.12
N LYS A 149 -0.02 3.08 -0.03
CA LYS A 149 -0.42 3.92 -1.15
C LYS A 149 -0.61 5.36 -0.73
N VAL A 150 -0.51 6.25 -1.70
CA VAL A 150 -0.69 7.68 -1.53
C VAL A 150 -1.58 8.20 -2.65
N LYS A 151 -2.59 9.00 -2.31
CA LYS A 151 -3.43 9.66 -3.29
C LYS A 151 -2.70 10.89 -3.84
N LEU A 152 -2.33 10.84 -5.12
CA LEU A 152 -1.63 11.92 -5.81
C LEU A 152 -2.60 13.00 -6.32
N TRP A 153 -3.75 12.58 -6.84
CA TRP A 153 -4.76 13.49 -7.38
C TRP A 153 -6.14 12.98 -7.03
N GLN A 154 -6.99 13.87 -6.53
CA GLN A 154 -8.36 13.57 -6.16
C GLN A 154 -9.34 14.22 -7.11
N ASP A 155 -10.45 13.55 -7.42
CA ASP A 155 -11.55 14.05 -8.23
C ASP A 155 -11.08 14.68 -9.57
N ILE A 156 -10.27 13.94 -10.32
CA ILE A 156 -9.68 14.40 -11.59
C ILE A 156 -10.80 14.88 -12.53
N PHE A 157 -10.69 16.12 -13.02
CA PHE A 157 -11.70 16.79 -13.85
C PHE A 157 -13.11 16.85 -13.21
N ASP A 158 -13.18 17.02 -11.88
CA ASP A 158 -14.42 17.03 -11.09
C ASP A 158 -15.26 15.75 -11.26
N LYS A 159 -14.59 14.64 -11.54
CA LYS A 159 -15.20 13.31 -11.69
C LYS A 159 -14.84 12.40 -10.53
N LYS A 160 -15.59 11.32 -10.37
CA LYS A 160 -15.34 10.27 -9.37
C LYS A 160 -14.12 9.41 -9.73
N MET A 161 -12.97 10.07 -9.93
CA MET A 161 -11.74 9.47 -10.43
C MET A 161 -10.54 10.03 -9.67
N ASP A 162 -9.74 9.16 -9.05
CA ASP A 162 -8.58 9.52 -8.25
C ASP A 162 -7.31 8.84 -8.80
N LEU A 163 -6.17 9.51 -8.74
CA LEU A 163 -4.87 8.93 -9.07
C LEU A 163 -4.15 8.54 -7.79
N TRP A 164 -3.71 7.30 -7.73
CA TRP A 164 -2.97 6.72 -6.61
C TRP A 164 -1.61 6.20 -7.05
N PHE A 165 -0.62 6.41 -6.21
CA PHE A 165 0.64 5.66 -6.25
C PHE A 165 0.59 4.60 -5.16
N GLY A 166 0.81 3.35 -5.53
CA GLY A 166 0.94 2.20 -4.64
C GLY A 166 2.36 1.68 -4.65
N TYR A 167 2.78 1.12 -3.53
CA TYR A 167 4.05 0.40 -3.40
C TYR A 167 3.86 -0.81 -2.50
N THR A 168 4.33 -1.94 -2.96
CA THR A 168 4.38 -3.17 -2.15
C THR A 168 5.79 -3.73 -2.19
N GLN A 169 6.29 -4.12 -1.04
CA GLN A 169 7.52 -4.89 -0.88
C GLN A 169 7.18 -6.18 -0.15
N ARG A 170 7.64 -7.30 -0.68
CA ARG A 170 7.57 -8.60 -0.02
C ARG A 170 8.96 -9.19 0.07
N SER A 171 9.36 -9.60 1.28
CA SER A 171 10.69 -10.11 1.54
C SER A 171 10.63 -11.48 2.20
N PHE A 172 11.53 -12.33 1.81
CA PHE A 172 11.76 -13.68 2.32
C PHE A 172 13.17 -13.74 2.86
N TRP A 173 13.29 -14.01 4.16
CA TRP A 173 14.53 -13.87 4.89
C TRP A 173 14.91 -15.21 5.52
N GLN A 174 16.05 -15.77 5.13
CA GLN A 174 16.62 -17.00 5.68
C GLN A 174 17.18 -16.75 7.11
N PHE A 175 16.35 -16.13 7.95
CA PHE A 175 16.72 -15.69 9.32
C PHE A 175 17.31 -16.81 10.17
N TYR A 176 16.90 -18.06 9.95
CA TYR A 176 17.33 -19.23 10.70
C TYR A 176 18.57 -19.92 10.11
N ASP A 177 19.15 -19.34 9.06
CA ASP A 177 20.41 -19.78 8.49
C ASP A 177 21.57 -19.04 9.14
N PHE A 178 22.06 -19.61 10.24
CA PHE A 178 23.17 -19.02 10.99
C PHE A 178 24.55 -19.40 10.42
N GLU A 179 24.61 -20.33 9.48
CA GLU A 179 25.84 -20.74 8.80
C GLU A 179 26.23 -19.72 7.74
N ASP A 180 25.24 -19.18 7.00
CA ASP A 180 25.44 -18.24 5.89
C ASP A 180 25.03 -16.78 6.23
N SER A 181 25.20 -16.37 7.49
CA SER A 181 24.93 -15.00 7.94
C SER A 181 23.50 -14.52 7.73
N SER A 182 22.51 -15.44 7.69
CA SER A 182 21.07 -15.16 7.60
C SER A 182 20.72 -14.22 6.43
N PRO A 183 20.94 -14.57 5.15
CA PRO A 183 20.71 -13.70 4.01
C PRO A 183 19.22 -13.52 3.70
N PHE A 184 18.88 -12.45 2.99
CA PHE A 184 17.60 -12.37 2.30
C PHE A 184 17.65 -13.26 1.05
N ARG A 185 16.73 -14.23 0.97
CA ARG A 185 16.57 -15.09 -0.20
C ARG A 185 16.01 -14.31 -1.38
N GLU A 186 15.00 -13.50 -1.11
CA GLU A 186 14.27 -12.74 -2.13
C GLU A 186 13.64 -11.49 -1.53
N THR A 187 13.58 -10.43 -2.30
CA THR A 187 12.74 -9.27 -2.03
C THR A 187 12.13 -8.77 -3.32
N ASP A 188 10.81 -8.83 -3.43
CA ASP A 188 10.05 -8.29 -4.53
C ASP A 188 9.61 -6.86 -4.24
N TYR A 189 9.86 -5.95 -5.17
CA TYR A 189 9.45 -4.55 -5.16
C TYR A 189 8.39 -4.32 -6.22
N GLU A 190 7.25 -3.76 -5.85
CA GLU A 190 6.11 -3.60 -6.75
C GLU A 190 5.50 -2.18 -6.64
N PRO A 191 6.05 -1.17 -7.34
CA PRO A 191 5.42 0.13 -7.52
C PRO A 191 4.28 0.05 -8.54
N GLU A 192 3.18 0.79 -8.24
CA GLU A 192 1.97 0.84 -9.07
C GLU A 192 1.50 2.30 -9.22
N LEU A 193 1.04 2.66 -10.40
CA LEU A 193 0.33 3.91 -10.64
C LEU A 193 -1.08 3.58 -11.11
N LEU A 194 -2.09 3.90 -10.30
CA LEU A 194 -3.46 3.44 -10.46
C LEU A 194 -4.42 4.61 -10.58
N LEU A 195 -5.18 4.64 -11.65
CA LEU A 195 -6.34 5.48 -11.83
C LEU A 195 -7.56 4.74 -11.27
N ASN A 196 -8.11 5.22 -10.17
CA ASN A 196 -9.25 4.63 -9.49
C ASN A 196 -10.54 5.33 -9.91
N PHE A 197 -11.46 4.58 -10.47
CA PHE A 197 -12.81 5.00 -10.81
C PHE A 197 -13.78 4.51 -9.72
N ARG A 198 -14.38 5.42 -8.98
CA ARG A 198 -15.44 5.09 -8.01
C ARG A 198 -16.73 4.76 -8.75
N THR A 199 -17.25 3.56 -8.51
CA THR A 199 -18.43 3.04 -9.19
C THR A 199 -19.54 2.69 -8.19
N ASP A 200 -20.76 2.54 -8.69
CA ASP A 200 -21.93 2.12 -7.89
C ASP A 200 -22.91 1.32 -8.77
N TYR A 201 -22.39 0.45 -9.62
CA TYR A 201 -23.22 -0.46 -10.39
C TYR A 201 -23.55 -1.73 -9.61
N ARG A 202 -24.57 -2.46 -10.07
CA ARG A 202 -24.92 -3.77 -9.51
C ARG A 202 -24.90 -4.83 -10.61
N ILE A 203 -24.23 -5.95 -10.33
CA ILE A 203 -24.18 -7.11 -11.21
C ILE A 203 -24.37 -8.38 -10.39
N LEU A 204 -25.31 -9.25 -10.76
CA LEU A 204 -25.61 -10.51 -10.05
C LEU A 204 -25.77 -10.37 -8.54
N GLY A 205 -26.32 -9.24 -8.09
CA GLY A 205 -26.51 -8.94 -6.67
C GLY A 205 -25.25 -8.45 -5.92
N LEU A 206 -24.12 -8.29 -6.61
CA LEU A 206 -22.90 -7.67 -6.11
C LEU A 206 -22.90 -6.17 -6.40
N LYS A 207 -22.40 -5.35 -5.46
CA LYS A 207 -22.15 -3.93 -5.66
C LYS A 207 -20.75 -3.76 -6.23
N GLY A 208 -20.60 -3.12 -7.41
CA GLY A 208 -19.33 -2.69 -7.97
C GLY A 208 -18.86 -1.42 -7.29
N CYS A 209 -17.79 -1.50 -6.53
CA CYS A 209 -17.29 -0.40 -5.70
C CYS A 209 -16.30 0.48 -6.43
N PHE A 210 -15.39 -0.13 -7.18
CA PHE A 210 -14.38 0.59 -7.94
C PHE A 210 -13.86 -0.23 -9.13
N ILE A 211 -13.23 0.49 -10.05
CA ILE A 211 -12.38 -0.07 -11.10
C ILE A 211 -11.07 0.69 -11.05
N ASN A 212 -9.95 -0.01 -10.97
CA ASN A 212 -8.61 0.57 -11.14
C ASN A 212 -8.05 0.18 -12.50
N VAL A 213 -7.41 1.12 -13.18
CA VAL A 213 -6.60 0.85 -14.37
C VAL A 213 -5.26 1.53 -14.17
N GLY A 214 -4.17 0.87 -14.54
CA GLY A 214 -2.87 1.47 -14.30
C GLY A 214 -1.69 0.70 -14.82
N LEU A 215 -0.52 1.16 -14.40
CA LEU A 215 0.77 0.54 -14.68
C LEU A 215 1.33 -0.06 -13.40
N ASN A 216 1.96 -1.19 -13.55
CA ASN A 216 2.59 -1.92 -12.47
C ASN A 216 3.96 -2.39 -12.96
N HIS A 217 4.99 -2.11 -12.18
CA HIS A 217 6.30 -2.70 -12.32
C HIS A 217 6.54 -3.65 -11.14
N GLN A 218 7.16 -4.78 -11.38
CA GLN A 218 7.61 -5.67 -10.31
C GLN A 218 9.00 -6.19 -10.64
N SER A 219 9.92 -6.10 -9.67
CA SER A 219 11.29 -6.59 -9.81
C SER A 219 11.83 -7.06 -8.48
N ASN A 220 12.80 -7.96 -8.49
CA ASN A 220 13.49 -8.39 -7.28
C ASN A 220 14.78 -7.59 -7.00
N GLY A 221 15.21 -6.73 -7.91
CA GLY A 221 16.40 -5.89 -7.72
C GLY A 221 17.72 -6.64 -7.69
N GLN A 222 17.73 -7.91 -8.08
CA GLN A 222 18.94 -8.72 -8.14
C GLN A 222 19.63 -8.58 -9.50
N SER A 223 20.88 -9.00 -9.56
CA SER A 223 21.65 -9.12 -10.80
C SER A 223 21.46 -10.51 -11.40
N GLU A 224 21.80 -10.65 -12.68
CA GLU A 224 21.90 -11.97 -13.32
C GLU A 224 22.84 -12.92 -12.53
N PRO A 225 22.48 -14.20 -12.40
CA PRO A 225 21.38 -14.90 -13.05
C PRO A 225 20.04 -14.86 -12.27
N LEU A 226 19.98 -14.20 -11.11
CA LEU A 226 18.80 -14.17 -10.25
C LEU A 226 17.86 -12.99 -10.55
N SER A 227 18.23 -12.11 -11.49
CA SER A 227 17.37 -10.98 -11.89
C SER A 227 16.01 -11.45 -12.39
N ARG A 228 14.94 -10.84 -11.87
CA ARG A 228 13.56 -11.06 -12.33
C ARG A 228 12.82 -9.73 -12.32
N SER A 229 12.21 -9.39 -13.46
CA SER A 229 11.38 -8.20 -13.55
C SER A 229 10.28 -8.34 -14.61
N TRP A 230 9.22 -7.59 -14.48
CA TRP A 230 8.21 -7.43 -15.52
C TRP A 230 7.38 -6.19 -15.35
N ASN A 231 6.88 -5.69 -16.47
CA ASN A 231 6.01 -4.53 -16.57
C ASN A 231 4.61 -4.95 -17.00
N ARG A 232 3.57 -4.39 -16.39
CA ARG A 232 2.19 -4.77 -16.65
C ARG A 232 1.27 -3.55 -16.79
N VAL A 233 0.32 -3.64 -17.70
CA VAL A 233 -0.92 -2.87 -17.62
C VAL A 233 -1.88 -3.68 -16.76
N VAL A 234 -2.49 -3.06 -15.75
CA VAL A 234 -3.37 -3.73 -14.80
C VAL A 234 -4.79 -3.15 -14.83
N ALA A 235 -5.78 -4.03 -14.58
CA ALA A 235 -7.15 -3.62 -14.32
C ALA A 235 -7.71 -4.44 -13.14
N ASN A 236 -8.20 -3.74 -12.10
CA ASN A 236 -8.71 -4.34 -10.89
C ASN A 236 -10.17 -3.96 -10.68
N PHE A 237 -11.01 -4.91 -10.26
CA PHE A 237 -12.45 -4.74 -10.07
C PHE A 237 -12.81 -5.12 -8.64
N GLY A 238 -13.28 -4.16 -7.85
CA GLY A 238 -13.74 -4.37 -6.48
C GLY A 238 -15.26 -4.52 -6.41
N LEU A 239 -15.73 -5.65 -5.85
CA LEU A 239 -17.14 -6.01 -5.73
C LEU A 239 -17.45 -6.40 -4.28
N GLU A 240 -18.63 -6.05 -3.75
CA GLU A 240 -19.03 -6.37 -2.39
C GLU A 240 -20.45 -6.88 -2.29
N ARG A 241 -20.69 -7.77 -1.31
CA ARG A 241 -22.02 -8.22 -0.92
C ARG A 241 -22.05 -8.66 0.54
N GLY A 242 -22.69 -7.86 1.39
CA GLY A 242 -22.78 -8.15 2.82
C GLY A 242 -21.38 -8.25 3.45
N PRO A 243 -21.03 -9.37 4.10
CA PRO A 243 -19.72 -9.55 4.72
C PRO A 243 -18.61 -10.01 3.73
N PHE A 244 -18.93 -10.08 2.44
CA PHE A 244 -18.00 -10.54 1.41
C PHE A 244 -17.48 -9.37 0.58
N SER A 245 -16.15 -9.35 0.33
CA SER A 245 -15.51 -8.47 -0.62
C SER A 245 -14.72 -9.32 -1.62
N PHE A 246 -14.86 -9.02 -2.91
CA PHE A 246 -14.22 -9.73 -4.00
C PHE A 246 -13.38 -8.75 -4.81
N LEU A 247 -12.15 -9.16 -5.12
CA LEU A 247 -11.25 -8.38 -5.95
C LEU A 247 -10.76 -9.26 -7.10
N LEU A 248 -11.15 -8.91 -8.31
CA LEU A 248 -10.59 -9.49 -9.52
C LEU A 248 -9.46 -8.57 -10.00
N LYS A 249 -8.25 -9.06 -10.02
CA LYS A 249 -7.10 -8.39 -10.62
C LYS A 249 -6.78 -9.06 -11.95
N THR A 250 -6.60 -8.25 -12.98
CA THR A 250 -6.21 -8.72 -14.30
C THR A 250 -5.01 -7.91 -14.78
N TRP A 251 -4.19 -8.53 -15.63
CA TRP A 251 -3.02 -7.87 -16.17
C TRP A 251 -2.70 -8.33 -17.59
N TYR A 252 -2.03 -7.44 -18.29
CA TYR A 252 -1.36 -7.73 -19.55
C TYR A 252 0.12 -7.38 -19.38
N ARG A 253 1.00 -8.36 -19.61
CA ARG A 253 2.45 -8.14 -19.61
C ARG A 253 2.82 -7.24 -20.78
N ILE A 254 3.56 -6.18 -20.53
CA ILE A 254 4.19 -5.36 -21.58
C ILE A 254 5.37 -6.21 -22.10
N PRO A 255 5.41 -6.54 -23.41
CA PRO A 255 6.48 -7.37 -23.95
C PRO A 255 7.85 -6.68 -23.84
N GLU A 256 8.86 -7.44 -23.54
CA GLU A 256 10.26 -7.04 -23.50
C GLU A 256 11.03 -7.74 -24.63
N SER A 257 12.22 -7.26 -24.99
CA SER A 257 13.07 -7.95 -25.95
C SER A 257 13.56 -9.27 -25.35
N ALA A 258 13.95 -10.24 -26.18
CA ALA A 258 14.46 -11.53 -25.69
C ALA A 258 15.79 -11.37 -24.93
N GLU A 259 16.50 -10.27 -25.14
CA GLU A 259 17.77 -9.95 -24.49
C GLU A 259 17.56 -9.34 -23.09
N ASP A 260 16.39 -8.69 -22.88
CA ASP A 260 16.05 -8.00 -21.62
C ASP A 260 15.03 -8.80 -20.78
N ASP A 261 14.57 -9.97 -21.27
CA ASP A 261 13.53 -10.78 -20.60
C ASP A 261 14.13 -11.71 -19.52
N ASP A 262 14.22 -11.22 -18.30
CA ASP A 262 14.75 -11.96 -17.13
C ASP A 262 13.88 -13.14 -16.69
N ASN A 263 12.62 -13.19 -17.12
CA ASN A 263 11.68 -14.23 -16.73
C ASN A 263 10.78 -14.68 -17.90
N PRO A 264 11.39 -15.35 -18.89
CA PRO A 264 10.69 -15.75 -20.08
C PRO A 264 9.49 -16.66 -19.77
N ASN A 265 8.36 -16.35 -20.39
CA ASN A 265 7.11 -17.11 -20.24
C ASN A 265 6.47 -17.05 -18.84
N ILE A 266 6.73 -16.03 -18.01
CA ILE A 266 6.12 -15.89 -16.68
C ILE A 266 4.59 -16.00 -16.74
N GLU A 267 3.94 -15.53 -17.82
CA GLU A 267 2.50 -15.64 -18.02
C GLU A 267 2.01 -17.09 -18.25
N LYS A 268 2.91 -18.03 -18.57
CA LYS A 268 2.55 -19.46 -18.65
C LYS A 268 2.39 -20.10 -17.27
N TYR A 269 2.89 -19.44 -16.22
CA TYR A 269 2.80 -19.88 -14.84
C TYR A 269 1.77 -19.06 -14.06
N LEU A 270 1.86 -17.72 -14.14
CA LEU A 270 1.01 -16.82 -13.36
C LEU A 270 -0.31 -16.48 -14.06
N GLY A 271 -0.42 -16.76 -15.39
CA GLY A 271 -1.60 -16.40 -16.15
C GLY A 271 -1.78 -14.89 -16.33
N TYR A 272 -3.05 -14.46 -16.41
CA TYR A 272 -3.42 -13.08 -16.74
C TYR A 272 -4.27 -12.42 -15.66
N GLY A 273 -4.37 -13.03 -14.49
CA GLY A 273 -5.12 -12.47 -13.37
C GLY A 273 -5.20 -13.39 -12.17
N GLU A 274 -5.68 -12.80 -11.08
CA GLU A 274 -5.96 -13.49 -9.82
C GLU A 274 -7.28 -12.99 -9.21
N PHE A 275 -7.95 -13.87 -8.54
CA PHE A 275 -9.20 -13.61 -7.85
C PHE A 275 -8.97 -13.67 -6.35
N TRP A 276 -9.43 -12.65 -5.63
CA TRP A 276 -9.43 -12.60 -4.18
C TRP A 276 -10.85 -12.57 -3.65
N ALA A 277 -11.11 -13.33 -2.60
CA ALA A 277 -12.34 -13.29 -1.84
C ALA A 277 -12.01 -13.08 -0.36
N TYR A 278 -12.63 -12.10 0.26
CA TYR A 278 -12.53 -11.84 1.69
C TYR A 278 -13.89 -12.05 2.36
N TYR A 279 -13.88 -12.70 3.51
CA TYR A 279 -15.05 -12.87 4.36
C TYR A 279 -14.77 -12.32 5.75
N PHE A 280 -15.62 -11.40 6.21
CA PHE A 280 -15.51 -10.74 7.49
C PHE A 280 -16.55 -11.28 8.45
N TYR A 281 -16.10 -11.82 9.59
CA TYR A 281 -16.97 -12.31 10.64
C TYR A 281 -16.50 -11.80 11.99
N LYS A 282 -17.29 -10.92 12.63
CA LYS A 282 -16.87 -10.20 13.83
C LYS A 282 -15.54 -9.47 13.57
N LYS A 283 -14.50 -9.81 14.36
CA LYS A 283 -13.13 -9.28 14.19
C LYS A 283 -12.20 -10.25 13.44
N HIS A 284 -12.74 -11.27 12.77
CA HIS A 284 -11.96 -12.18 11.94
C HIS A 284 -12.07 -11.81 10.47
N ARG A 285 -10.97 -11.91 9.75
CA ARG A 285 -10.94 -11.87 8.29
C ARG A 285 -10.41 -13.18 7.76
N PHE A 286 -11.15 -13.78 6.85
CA PHE A 286 -10.71 -14.91 6.04
C PHE A 286 -10.46 -14.41 4.64
N GLY A 287 -9.33 -14.78 4.06
CA GLY A 287 -8.94 -14.45 2.69
C GLY A 287 -8.67 -15.70 1.88
N LEU A 288 -9.05 -15.66 0.61
CA LEU A 288 -8.74 -16.67 -0.37
C LEU A 288 -8.25 -15.96 -1.63
N MET A 289 -7.06 -16.32 -2.10
CA MET A 289 -6.57 -15.99 -3.42
C MET A 289 -6.58 -17.23 -4.29
N PHE A 290 -7.05 -17.07 -5.50
CA PHE A 290 -6.98 -18.09 -6.54
C PHE A 290 -6.40 -17.50 -7.82
N ARG A 291 -5.40 -18.16 -8.38
CA ARG A 291 -4.76 -17.82 -9.66
C ARG A 291 -4.64 -19.06 -10.52
N ASN A 292 -4.88 -18.91 -11.81
CA ASN A 292 -4.76 -20.01 -12.78
C ASN A 292 -4.38 -19.47 -14.16
N ASN A 293 -3.50 -20.16 -14.86
CA ASN A 293 -3.05 -19.76 -16.19
C ASN A 293 -4.05 -20.08 -17.31
N LEU A 294 -5.14 -20.79 -17.01
CA LEU A 294 -6.21 -21.21 -17.93
C LEU A 294 -5.72 -21.94 -19.18
N ARG A 295 -4.60 -22.67 -19.08
CA ARG A 295 -3.99 -23.42 -20.19
C ARG A 295 -4.19 -24.92 -20.04
N PHE A 296 -4.60 -25.58 -21.09
CA PHE A 296 -4.63 -27.03 -21.19
C PHE A 296 -3.66 -27.47 -22.30
N PRO A 297 -2.85 -28.54 -22.10
CA PRO A 297 -2.74 -29.42 -20.93
C PRO A 297 -1.82 -28.94 -19.81
N HIS A 298 -1.15 -27.77 -19.92
CA HIS A 298 -0.16 -27.30 -18.97
C HIS A 298 -0.81 -26.34 -17.97
N ASN A 299 -1.79 -26.85 -17.20
CA ASN A 299 -2.47 -26.05 -16.19
C ASN A 299 -1.55 -25.78 -14.99
N ARG A 300 -1.43 -24.51 -14.60
CA ARG A 300 -0.64 -24.02 -13.47
C ARG A 300 -1.40 -22.91 -12.75
N GLY A 301 -1.13 -22.76 -11.48
CA GLY A 301 -1.79 -21.74 -10.70
C GLY A 301 -1.29 -21.70 -9.27
N ALA A 302 -1.99 -20.94 -8.43
CA ALA A 302 -1.72 -20.84 -7.00
C ALA A 302 -3.01 -20.69 -6.22
N LEU A 303 -2.97 -21.12 -4.98
CA LEU A 303 -3.98 -20.91 -3.95
C LEU A 303 -3.30 -20.33 -2.73
N GLN A 304 -3.86 -19.23 -2.19
CA GLN A 304 -3.47 -18.71 -0.88
C GLN A 304 -4.70 -18.64 0.03
N LEU A 305 -4.53 -19.10 1.24
CA LEU A 305 -5.53 -18.99 2.30
C LEU A 305 -4.98 -18.10 3.42
N GLU A 306 -5.82 -17.22 3.94
CA GLU A 306 -5.47 -16.29 5.00
C GLU A 306 -6.50 -16.34 6.13
N TRP A 307 -6.02 -16.23 7.36
CA TRP A 307 -6.87 -16.01 8.51
C TRP A 307 -6.22 -14.97 9.44
N ALA A 308 -6.86 -13.81 9.55
CA ALA A 308 -6.53 -12.81 10.55
C ALA A 308 -7.53 -12.93 11.71
N PHE A 309 -7.02 -13.03 12.94
CA PHE A 309 -7.82 -13.18 14.16
C PHE A 309 -7.38 -12.16 15.22
N PRO A 310 -8.32 -11.62 16.01
CA PRO A 310 -8.02 -10.53 16.92
C PRO A 310 -7.06 -10.97 18.03
N LEU A 311 -6.00 -10.16 18.25
CA LEU A 311 -5.10 -10.26 19.39
C LEU A 311 -5.13 -8.97 20.22
N PHE A 312 -4.93 -7.82 19.57
CA PHE A 312 -4.92 -6.50 20.17
C PHE A 312 -5.80 -5.55 19.34
N GLU A 313 -5.95 -4.31 19.77
CA GLU A 313 -6.84 -3.35 19.07
C GLU A 313 -6.49 -3.13 17.60
N ARG A 314 -5.19 -3.04 17.29
CA ARG A 314 -4.70 -2.73 15.93
C ARG A 314 -3.83 -3.81 15.31
N VAL A 315 -3.61 -4.91 16.02
CA VAL A 315 -2.76 -6.01 15.57
C VAL A 315 -3.51 -7.32 15.73
N SER A 316 -3.63 -8.04 14.65
CA SER A 316 -4.23 -9.38 14.63
C SER A 316 -3.17 -10.45 14.46
N GLY A 317 -3.44 -11.63 15.00
CA GLY A 317 -2.71 -12.83 14.64
C GLY A 317 -3.00 -13.17 13.18
N TYR A 318 -2.04 -13.76 12.50
CA TYR A 318 -2.13 -14.05 11.09
C TYR A 318 -1.59 -15.42 10.75
N LEU A 319 -2.42 -16.20 10.05
CA LEU A 319 -2.05 -17.46 9.43
C LEU A 319 -2.15 -17.30 7.92
N GLN A 320 -1.14 -17.76 7.21
CA GLN A 320 -1.12 -17.80 5.75
C GLN A 320 -0.69 -19.21 5.29
N TYR A 321 -1.38 -19.74 4.31
CA TYR A 321 -1.00 -20.93 3.59
C TYR A 321 -0.96 -20.61 2.11
N PHE A 322 0.14 -20.95 1.44
CA PHE A 322 0.32 -20.75 0.00
C PHE A 322 0.74 -22.07 -0.65
N VAL A 323 0.14 -22.39 -1.79
CA VAL A 323 0.55 -23.51 -2.62
C VAL A 323 0.44 -23.13 -4.08
N GLY A 324 1.47 -23.44 -4.86
CA GLY A 324 1.51 -23.18 -6.30
C GLY A 324 2.69 -22.35 -6.75
N TYR A 325 2.54 -21.72 -7.91
CA TYR A 325 3.59 -20.99 -8.62
C TYR A 325 3.57 -19.50 -8.28
N GLY A 326 4.75 -18.86 -8.24
CA GLY A 326 4.86 -17.41 -8.10
C GLY A 326 4.47 -16.90 -6.73
N GLU A 327 4.99 -17.50 -5.67
CA GLU A 327 4.98 -16.91 -4.36
C GLU A 327 5.88 -15.67 -4.33
N SER A 328 7.07 -15.77 -4.92
CA SER A 328 7.98 -14.68 -5.23
C SER A 328 8.28 -14.63 -6.74
N LEU A 329 8.99 -13.61 -7.20
CA LEU A 329 9.43 -13.55 -8.59
C LEU A 329 10.43 -14.65 -8.93
N LEU A 330 11.35 -14.96 -8.02
CA LEU A 330 12.30 -16.06 -8.23
C LEU A 330 11.58 -17.40 -8.34
N ASP A 331 10.41 -17.55 -7.69
CA ASP A 331 9.59 -18.75 -7.70
C ASP A 331 8.50 -18.73 -8.78
N TYR A 332 8.57 -17.84 -9.79
CA TYR A 332 7.51 -17.74 -10.79
C TYR A 332 7.24 -19.05 -11.53
N ASN A 333 8.28 -19.86 -11.77
CA ASN A 333 8.26 -21.13 -12.48
C ASN A 333 8.41 -22.37 -11.57
N HIS A 334 8.50 -22.15 -10.24
CA HIS A 334 8.59 -23.19 -9.22
C HIS A 334 7.33 -23.23 -8.36
N SER A 335 6.85 -24.43 -8.04
CA SER A 335 5.69 -24.62 -7.18
C SER A 335 6.13 -24.81 -5.73
N VAL A 336 5.81 -23.84 -4.88
CA VAL A 336 6.07 -23.92 -3.45
C VAL A 336 4.85 -24.40 -2.67
N ASN A 337 5.07 -24.85 -1.45
CA ASN A 337 4.02 -25.22 -0.50
C ASN A 337 4.46 -24.75 0.88
N GLN A 338 3.89 -23.63 1.31
CA GLN A 338 4.34 -22.87 2.46
C GLN A 338 3.20 -22.56 3.41
N ILE A 339 3.45 -22.69 4.70
CA ILE A 339 2.60 -22.22 5.79
C ILE A 339 3.35 -21.20 6.61
N GLY A 340 2.69 -20.13 7.04
CA GLY A 340 3.28 -19.11 7.90
C GLY A 340 2.36 -18.66 9.01
N ILE A 341 2.95 -18.28 10.14
CA ILE A 341 2.26 -17.73 11.30
C ILE A 341 2.93 -16.45 11.77
N GLY A 342 2.13 -15.46 12.14
CA GLY A 342 2.65 -14.20 12.62
C GLY A 342 1.58 -13.17 12.95
N LEU A 343 1.86 -11.94 12.58
CA LEU A 343 1.05 -10.76 12.89
C LEU A 343 0.71 -9.98 11.64
N ILE A 344 -0.47 -9.37 11.64
CA ILE A 344 -0.91 -8.46 10.60
C ILE A 344 -1.43 -7.16 11.22
N LEU A 345 -1.07 -6.02 10.63
CA LEU A 345 -1.69 -4.75 10.93
C LEU A 345 -3.04 -4.68 10.23
N VAL A 346 -4.09 -4.41 10.99
CA VAL A 346 -5.46 -4.42 10.49
C VAL A 346 -6.03 -3.02 10.64
N ASP A 347 -6.37 -2.39 9.52
CA ASP A 347 -6.93 -1.03 9.46
C ASP A 347 -8.47 -0.99 9.40
N TRP A 348 -9.14 -2.13 9.64
CA TRP A 348 -10.61 -2.15 9.71
C TRP A 348 -11.06 -2.38 11.14
N ASN A 349 -11.70 -1.40 11.72
CA ASN A 349 -12.42 -1.47 13.00
C ASN A 349 -13.94 -1.50 12.77
#